data_f774e5becf46d2861ab16f51ca07bae8
#
_entry.id   f774e5becf46d2861ab16f51ca07bae8
#
_cell.length_a   1.000
_cell.length_b   1.000
_cell.length_c   1.000
_cell.angle_alpha   90.00
_cell.angle_beta   90.00
_cell.angle_gamma   90.00
#
_symmetry.space_group_name_H-M   'P 1'
#
loop_
_entity.id
_entity.type
_entity.pdbx_description
1 polymer ?
#
loop_
_entity_poly.entity_id
_entity_poly.type
_entity_poly.pdbx_seq_one_letter_code
_entity_poly.pdbx_strand_id
1 'polypeptide(L)'
;MKESILVTGANGHLGANTIRSLLEKGYSVRAFVRKNADLRGLIDLPVEIIYGDIRDKSTVIRAAKGCRVIIHHAAVYKLWGKTVEAIMEPAIEGAKNVFQAASNAGIERVVYTSSTFAIGGTADPKKILTEKDWNEKRHIPYGYAKTKSEQLAWELSEKYKVGMIALLPGAIYGRYDYRITPSNRMILDMIKGKGMTIKNKISFIDSRDAGALHALAVEKGKIGERYILAGEAMTMKALGELVQELSGIKVSHMPLGRSMNIMMARIMETIAKLTKEEPPITVGIVREYSHRYAQY
;
A
#
# COMPACT_ATOMS: atom_id res chain seq x y z
N MET A 1 3.26 29.40 13.19
CA MET A 1 2.74 28.89 11.90
C MET A 1 2.55 27.38 12.08
N LYS A 2 1.43 26.81 11.58
CA LYS A 2 1.23 25.36 11.62
C LYS A 2 2.31 24.68 10.79
N GLU A 3 2.90 23.61 11.32
CA GLU A 3 3.92 22.83 10.63
C GLU A 3 3.35 22.21 9.36
N SER A 4 4.05 22.32 8.25
CA SER A 4 3.60 21.80 6.95
C SER A 4 4.12 20.38 6.72
N ILE A 5 3.22 19.47 6.34
CA ILE A 5 3.54 18.08 6.00
C ILE A 5 3.34 17.87 4.50
N LEU A 6 4.38 17.38 3.82
CA LEU A 6 4.27 16.96 2.42
C LEU A 6 3.76 15.54 2.34
N VAL A 7 2.67 15.32 1.61
CA VAL A 7 2.11 13.98 1.35
C VAL A 7 2.24 13.67 -0.13
N THR A 8 3.08 12.70 -0.49
CA THR A 8 3.17 12.20 -1.87
C THR A 8 2.18 11.06 -2.07
N GLY A 9 1.65 10.90 -3.29
CA GLY A 9 0.55 9.96 -3.52
C GLY A 9 -0.76 10.39 -2.85
N ALA A 10 -0.89 11.67 -2.60
CA ALA A 10 -1.97 12.33 -1.86
C ALA A 10 -3.38 11.98 -2.35
N ASN A 11 -3.57 11.83 -3.66
CA ASN A 11 -4.85 11.48 -4.29
C ASN A 11 -5.14 9.96 -4.31
N GLY A 12 -4.29 9.14 -3.70
CA GLY A 12 -4.53 7.71 -3.54
C GLY A 12 -5.48 7.41 -2.37
N HIS A 13 -5.96 6.16 -2.28
CA HIS A 13 -6.86 5.70 -1.22
C HIS A 13 -6.28 5.99 0.19
N LEU A 14 -5.06 5.54 0.46
CA LEU A 14 -4.38 5.80 1.73
C LEU A 14 -4.03 7.28 1.91
N GLY A 15 -3.52 7.96 0.86
CA GLY A 15 -3.15 9.37 0.92
C GLY A 15 -4.32 10.28 1.32
N ALA A 16 -5.51 10.05 0.73
CA ALA A 16 -6.72 10.81 1.05
C ALA A 16 -7.17 10.62 2.51
N ASN A 17 -7.01 9.41 3.07
CA ASN A 17 -7.31 9.14 4.48
C ASN A 17 -6.25 9.75 5.42
N THR A 18 -4.97 9.63 5.08
CA THR A 18 -3.86 10.22 5.85
C THR A 18 -4.00 11.75 5.94
N ILE A 19 -4.36 12.40 4.83
CA ILE A 19 -4.55 13.86 4.80
C ILE A 19 -5.67 14.28 5.75
N ARG A 20 -6.79 13.59 5.77
CA ARG A 20 -7.88 13.89 6.70
C ARG A 20 -7.43 13.82 8.15
N SER A 21 -6.71 12.76 8.51
CA SER A 21 -6.19 12.58 9.87
C SER A 21 -5.14 13.64 10.23
N LEU A 22 -4.32 14.09 9.27
CA LEU A 22 -3.38 15.21 9.49
C LEU A 22 -4.11 16.53 9.74
N LEU A 23 -5.16 16.81 8.95
CA LEU A 23 -5.96 18.01 9.12
C LEU A 23 -6.72 18.03 10.45
N GLU A 24 -7.28 16.90 10.89
CA GLU A 24 -7.92 16.73 12.20
C GLU A 24 -6.94 17.01 13.35
N LYS A 25 -5.68 16.66 13.18
CA LYS A 25 -4.59 17.00 14.13
C LYS A 25 -4.09 18.44 14.02
N GLY A 26 -4.62 19.22 13.08
CA GLY A 26 -4.30 20.63 12.91
C GLY A 26 -3.04 20.92 12.09
N TYR A 27 -2.46 19.94 11.38
CA TYR A 27 -1.36 20.19 10.47
C TYR A 27 -1.78 20.94 9.20
N SER A 28 -0.88 21.72 8.64
CA SER A 28 -0.99 22.19 7.25
C SER A 28 -0.48 21.10 6.32
N VAL A 29 -1.19 20.84 5.22
CA VAL A 29 -0.85 19.73 4.32
C VAL A 29 -0.59 20.23 2.90
N ARG A 30 0.55 19.82 2.34
CA ARG A 30 0.84 19.89 0.91
C ARG A 30 0.57 18.54 0.28
N ALA A 31 -0.39 18.50 -0.62
CA ALA A 31 -0.78 17.32 -1.37
C ALA A 31 -0.03 17.27 -2.71
N PHE A 32 1.00 16.43 -2.82
CA PHE A 32 1.78 16.27 -4.03
C PHE A 32 1.13 15.26 -4.97
N VAL A 33 0.71 15.73 -6.14
CA VAL A 33 -0.06 14.94 -7.11
C VAL A 33 0.43 15.18 -8.54
N ARG A 34 0.19 14.21 -9.42
CA ARG A 34 0.47 14.39 -10.86
C ARG A 34 -0.50 15.37 -11.49
N LYS A 35 -0.10 16.05 -12.57
CA LYS A 35 -0.91 17.03 -13.28
C LYS A 35 -2.30 16.53 -13.68
N ASN A 36 -2.40 15.26 -14.07
CA ASN A 36 -3.66 14.61 -14.48
C ASN A 36 -4.25 13.70 -13.38
N ALA A 37 -4.03 14.05 -12.11
CA ALA A 37 -4.53 13.27 -10.99
C ALA A 37 -6.04 13.45 -10.80
N ASP A 38 -6.73 12.36 -10.47
CA ASP A 38 -8.10 12.44 -9.96
C ASP A 38 -8.07 13.03 -8.54
N LEU A 39 -8.66 14.20 -8.36
CA LEU A 39 -8.63 14.95 -7.11
C LEU A 39 -9.90 14.75 -6.26
N ARG A 40 -10.86 13.90 -6.65
CA ARG A 40 -12.12 13.69 -5.90
C ARG A 40 -11.89 13.38 -4.42
N GLY A 41 -10.80 12.70 -4.07
CA GLY A 41 -10.44 12.41 -2.69
C GLY A 41 -9.94 13.61 -1.90
N LEU A 42 -9.62 14.72 -2.55
CA LEU A 42 -9.06 15.95 -1.98
C LEU A 42 -9.98 17.16 -2.11
N ILE A 43 -11.11 17.04 -2.82
CA ILE A 43 -12.11 18.11 -2.94
C ILE A 43 -12.56 18.52 -1.52
N ASP A 44 -12.76 19.80 -1.31
CA ASP A 44 -13.22 20.40 -0.05
C ASP A 44 -12.28 20.23 1.16
N LEU A 45 -11.05 19.72 0.95
CA LEU A 45 -10.05 19.69 2.00
C LEU A 45 -9.16 20.95 1.93
N PRO A 46 -8.86 21.60 3.07
CA PRO A 46 -8.00 22.77 3.13
C PRO A 46 -6.52 22.38 2.96
N VAL A 47 -6.14 21.95 1.77
CA VAL A 47 -4.78 21.50 1.42
C VAL A 47 -4.19 22.32 0.29
N GLU A 48 -2.87 22.52 0.32
CA GLU A 48 -2.12 23.09 -0.78
C GLU A 48 -1.82 22.00 -1.82
N ILE A 49 -2.41 22.10 -3.03
CA ILE A 49 -2.13 21.16 -4.11
C ILE A 49 -0.83 21.56 -4.83
N ILE A 50 0.15 20.65 -4.83
CA ILE A 50 1.40 20.82 -5.58
C ILE A 50 1.45 19.79 -6.70
N TYR A 51 1.52 20.28 -7.94
CA TYR A 51 1.63 19.40 -9.11
C TYR A 51 3.10 19.07 -9.42
N GLY A 52 3.36 17.76 -9.62
CA GLY A 52 4.67 17.25 -10.00
C GLY A 52 4.67 15.74 -10.25
N ASP A 53 5.80 15.22 -10.69
CA ASP A 53 6.06 13.78 -10.79
C ASP A 53 7.14 13.42 -9.76
N ILE A 54 6.93 12.34 -9.02
CA ILE A 54 7.88 11.87 -8.02
C ILE A 54 9.26 11.52 -8.63
N ARG A 55 9.30 11.23 -9.93
CA ARG A 55 10.53 10.95 -10.68
C ARG A 55 11.26 12.23 -11.12
N ASP A 56 10.59 13.38 -11.08
CA ASP A 56 11.21 14.66 -11.37
C ASP A 56 11.70 15.31 -10.07
N LYS A 57 13.01 15.21 -9.86
CA LYS A 57 13.71 15.74 -8.70
C LYS A 57 13.39 17.21 -8.42
N SER A 58 13.30 18.03 -9.45
CA SER A 58 13.09 19.48 -9.32
C SER A 58 11.71 19.77 -8.71
N THR A 59 10.68 19.03 -9.11
CA THR A 59 9.33 19.18 -8.59
C THR A 59 9.21 18.71 -7.13
N VAL A 60 9.92 17.62 -6.76
CA VAL A 60 9.95 17.12 -5.38
C VAL A 60 10.68 18.10 -4.44
N ILE A 61 11.84 18.63 -4.85
CA ILE A 61 12.57 19.64 -4.06
C ILE A 61 11.70 20.87 -3.81
N ARG A 62 11.03 21.39 -4.85
CA ARG A 62 10.13 22.52 -4.69
C ARG A 62 8.98 22.24 -3.72
N ALA A 63 8.37 21.05 -3.81
CA ALA A 63 7.29 20.64 -2.93
C ALA A 63 7.72 20.48 -1.46
N ALA A 64 8.95 20.02 -1.23
CA ALA A 64 9.49 19.76 0.11
C ALA A 64 9.92 21.04 0.86
N LYS A 65 10.17 22.15 0.14
CA LYS A 65 10.69 23.38 0.75
C LYS A 65 9.77 23.93 1.85
N GLY A 66 10.28 24.05 3.07
CA GLY A 66 9.54 24.56 4.23
C GLY A 66 8.57 23.54 4.84
N CYS A 67 8.63 22.27 4.46
CA CYS A 67 7.94 21.20 5.16
C CYS A 67 8.83 20.64 6.28
N ARG A 68 8.21 20.16 7.36
CA ARG A 68 8.90 19.48 8.47
C ARG A 68 9.05 17.99 8.23
N VAL A 69 8.04 17.35 7.66
CA VAL A 69 7.97 15.90 7.46
C VAL A 69 7.46 15.61 6.04
N ILE A 70 7.95 14.51 5.46
CA ILE A 70 7.36 13.93 4.25
C ILE A 70 6.69 12.61 4.61
N ILE A 71 5.42 12.43 4.23
CA ILE A 71 4.76 11.12 4.20
C ILE A 71 4.77 10.62 2.76
N HIS A 72 5.48 9.54 2.51
CA HIS A 72 5.71 9.01 1.17
C HIS A 72 4.85 7.80 0.86
N HIS A 73 3.65 8.03 0.27
CA HIS A 73 2.75 6.98 -0.19
C HIS A 73 2.93 6.63 -1.67
N ALA A 74 3.65 7.45 -2.44
CA ALA A 74 3.73 7.28 -3.88
C ALA A 74 4.39 5.95 -4.26
N ALA A 75 3.58 5.01 -4.74
CA ALA A 75 4.00 3.71 -5.21
C ALA A 75 3.08 3.24 -6.36
N VAL A 76 3.59 2.35 -7.21
CA VAL A 76 2.76 1.66 -8.21
C VAL A 76 2.15 0.43 -7.55
N TYR A 77 0.83 0.48 -7.27
CA TYR A 77 0.09 -0.67 -6.76
C TYR A 77 -0.53 -1.43 -7.94
N LYS A 78 0.22 -2.39 -8.47
CA LYS A 78 -0.26 -3.33 -9.49
C LYS A 78 0.24 -4.73 -9.17
N LEU A 79 -0.67 -5.68 -9.11
CA LEU A 79 -0.38 -7.08 -8.80
C LEU A 79 -0.16 -7.92 -10.06
N TRP A 80 -0.47 -7.38 -11.25
CA TRP A 80 -0.38 -8.08 -12.53
C TRP A 80 0.04 -7.17 -13.69
N GLY A 81 0.56 -7.78 -14.76
CA GLY A 81 0.90 -7.09 -16.01
C GLY A 81 2.13 -6.18 -15.94
N LYS A 82 2.91 -6.27 -14.85
CA LYS A 82 4.17 -5.55 -14.69
C LYS A 82 5.29 -6.51 -14.27
N THR A 83 6.48 -6.29 -14.83
CA THR A 83 7.70 -6.94 -14.34
C THR A 83 8.12 -6.32 -13.00
N VAL A 84 9.01 -7.00 -12.28
CA VAL A 84 9.60 -6.47 -11.04
C VAL A 84 10.23 -5.11 -11.29
N GLU A 85 11.01 -4.99 -12.38
CA GLU A 85 11.70 -3.77 -12.77
C GLU A 85 10.73 -2.61 -13.02
N ALA A 86 9.65 -2.86 -13.75
CA ALA A 86 8.63 -1.85 -14.07
C ALA A 86 7.83 -1.36 -12.83
N ILE A 87 7.82 -2.14 -11.74
CA ILE A 87 7.26 -1.73 -10.46
C ILE A 87 8.31 -1.01 -9.63
N MET A 88 9.54 -1.51 -9.63
CA MET A 88 10.64 -1.00 -8.83
C MET A 88 11.17 0.36 -9.32
N GLU A 89 11.32 0.54 -10.63
CA GLU A 89 11.95 1.75 -11.19
C GLU A 89 11.28 3.05 -10.70
N PRO A 90 9.95 3.24 -10.80
CA PRO A 90 9.32 4.45 -10.27
C PRO A 90 9.43 4.58 -8.74
N ALA A 91 9.45 3.46 -8.01
CA ALA A 91 9.58 3.47 -6.56
C ALA A 91 11.01 3.86 -6.13
N ILE A 92 12.02 3.35 -6.83
CA ILE A 92 13.45 3.66 -6.61
C ILE A 92 13.72 5.13 -6.89
N GLU A 93 13.33 5.62 -8.07
CA GLU A 93 13.55 7.03 -8.44
C GLU A 93 12.76 7.97 -7.52
N GLY A 94 11.52 7.61 -7.17
CA GLY A 94 10.72 8.38 -6.23
C GLY A 94 11.38 8.46 -4.84
N ALA A 95 11.84 7.34 -4.30
CA ALA A 95 12.52 7.31 -3.01
C ALA A 95 13.82 8.14 -3.04
N LYS A 96 14.67 7.99 -4.07
CA LYS A 96 15.89 8.79 -4.23
C LYS A 96 15.57 10.29 -4.21
N ASN A 97 14.57 10.73 -4.98
CA ASN A 97 14.20 12.14 -5.07
C ASN A 97 13.62 12.66 -3.74
N VAL A 98 12.82 11.85 -3.05
CA VAL A 98 12.25 12.20 -1.74
C VAL A 98 13.34 12.38 -0.68
N PHE A 99 14.25 11.42 -0.52
CA PHE A 99 15.32 11.53 0.47
C PHE A 99 16.29 12.66 0.17
N GLN A 100 16.61 12.86 -1.11
CA GLN A 100 17.46 14.01 -1.51
C GLN A 100 16.75 15.35 -1.25
N ALA A 101 15.46 15.45 -1.56
CA ALA A 101 14.69 16.67 -1.29
C ALA A 101 14.54 16.91 0.22
N ALA A 102 14.35 15.84 1.00
CA ALA A 102 14.28 15.91 2.46
C ALA A 102 15.59 16.45 3.05
N SER A 103 16.74 15.91 2.63
CA SER A 103 18.06 16.39 3.05
C SER A 103 18.27 17.85 2.68
N ASN A 104 17.98 18.24 1.42
CA ASN A 104 18.15 19.63 0.95
C ASN A 104 17.26 20.64 1.68
N ALA A 105 16.09 20.22 2.15
CA ALA A 105 15.14 21.08 2.83
C ALA A 105 15.27 21.03 4.37
N GLY A 106 16.21 20.26 4.92
CA GLY A 106 16.39 20.09 6.35
C GLY A 106 15.21 19.37 7.02
N ILE A 107 14.54 18.48 6.30
CA ILE A 107 13.38 17.73 6.80
C ILE A 107 13.82 16.71 7.84
N GLU A 108 13.14 16.72 8.98
CA GLU A 108 13.46 15.88 10.14
C GLU A 108 13.33 14.39 9.85
N ARG A 109 12.24 14.00 9.19
CA ARG A 109 11.93 12.59 8.92
C ARG A 109 11.07 12.35 7.70
N VAL A 110 11.21 11.15 7.17
CA VAL A 110 10.33 10.58 6.14
C VAL A 110 9.53 9.44 6.75
N VAL A 111 8.20 9.51 6.70
CA VAL A 111 7.30 8.38 6.99
C VAL A 111 7.08 7.64 5.67
N TYR A 112 7.72 6.50 5.54
CA TYR A 112 7.74 5.70 4.31
C TYR A 112 6.67 4.61 4.35
N THR A 113 5.81 4.56 3.34
CA THR A 113 4.78 3.52 3.23
C THR A 113 5.31 2.31 2.48
N SER A 114 5.64 1.27 3.22
CA SER A 114 5.96 -0.04 2.69
C SER A 114 4.68 -0.90 2.53
N SER A 115 4.72 -2.16 2.91
CA SER A 115 3.60 -3.10 2.89
C SER A 115 3.93 -4.36 3.70
N THR A 116 2.93 -5.04 4.25
CA THR A 116 3.11 -6.40 4.79
C THR A 116 3.56 -7.41 3.72
N PHE A 117 3.41 -7.09 2.43
CA PHE A 117 4.05 -7.86 1.36
C PHE A 117 5.58 -7.89 1.44
N ALA A 118 6.22 -6.87 2.05
CA ALA A 118 7.65 -6.87 2.30
C ALA A 118 8.07 -7.82 3.45
N ILE A 119 7.13 -8.21 4.31
CA ILE A 119 7.31 -9.24 5.34
C ILE A 119 7.00 -10.63 4.76
N GLY A 120 5.92 -10.75 4.00
CA GLY A 120 5.50 -11.96 3.32
C GLY A 120 4.53 -12.82 4.13
N GLY A 121 4.53 -14.12 3.86
CA GLY A 121 3.69 -15.12 4.50
C GLY A 121 4.46 -16.40 4.82
N THR A 122 3.95 -17.18 5.78
CA THR A 122 4.52 -18.45 6.23
C THR A 122 3.63 -19.64 5.88
N ALA A 123 4.21 -20.83 5.75
CA ALA A 123 3.46 -22.09 5.64
C ALA A 123 3.05 -22.65 7.02
N ASP A 124 3.71 -22.21 8.10
CA ASP A 124 3.40 -22.60 9.46
C ASP A 124 2.20 -21.77 9.99
N PRO A 125 1.06 -22.41 10.29
CA PRO A 125 -0.12 -21.70 10.79
C PRO A 125 0.04 -21.13 12.20
N LYS A 126 1.09 -21.51 12.93
CA LYS A 126 1.37 -21.04 14.29
C LYS A 126 2.38 -19.90 14.31
N LYS A 127 3.14 -19.70 13.21
CA LYS A 127 4.15 -18.65 13.16
C LYS A 127 3.49 -17.29 12.94
N ILE A 128 3.71 -16.37 13.88
CA ILE A 128 3.42 -14.95 13.74
C ILE A 128 4.67 -14.29 13.16
N LEU A 129 4.49 -13.52 12.09
CA LEU A 129 5.55 -12.73 11.47
C LEU A 129 5.62 -11.37 12.16
N THR A 130 6.81 -10.78 12.18
CA THR A 130 7.09 -9.52 12.85
C THR A 130 7.79 -8.53 11.92
N GLU A 131 8.03 -7.33 12.38
CA GLU A 131 8.79 -6.31 11.69
C GLU A 131 10.24 -6.71 11.35
N LYS A 132 10.76 -7.78 11.98
CA LYS A 132 12.10 -8.32 11.70
C LYS A 132 12.14 -9.22 10.46
N ASP A 133 10.98 -9.74 10.04
CA ASP A 133 10.90 -10.63 8.88
C ASP A 133 10.96 -9.84 7.57
N TRP A 134 11.55 -10.47 6.53
CA TRP A 134 11.66 -9.94 5.18
C TRP A 134 11.25 -10.97 4.13
N ASN A 135 10.50 -10.52 3.12
CA ASN A 135 10.10 -11.36 1.99
C ASN A 135 11.11 -11.29 0.85
N GLU A 136 11.93 -12.30 0.73
CA GLU A 136 12.93 -12.38 -0.36
C GLU A 136 12.44 -13.17 -1.60
N LYS A 137 11.16 -13.55 -1.63
CA LYS A 137 10.61 -14.40 -2.68
C LYS A 137 10.30 -13.62 -3.95
N ARG A 138 11.02 -13.93 -5.02
CA ARG A 138 10.90 -13.26 -6.33
C ARG A 138 9.65 -13.61 -7.12
N HIS A 139 8.92 -14.66 -6.76
CA HIS A 139 7.78 -15.14 -7.54
C HIS A 139 6.50 -14.30 -7.40
N ILE A 140 6.51 -13.29 -6.52
CA ILE A 140 5.52 -12.22 -6.49
C ILE A 140 6.24 -10.91 -6.81
N PRO A 141 6.10 -10.39 -8.03
CA PRO A 141 6.79 -9.17 -8.43
C PRO A 141 6.53 -8.00 -7.49
N TYR A 142 5.28 -7.81 -7.06
CA TYR A 142 4.90 -6.71 -6.17
C TYR A 142 5.56 -6.86 -4.78
N GLY A 143 5.48 -8.03 -4.16
CA GLY A 143 6.07 -8.27 -2.83
C GLY A 143 7.59 -8.09 -2.85
N TYR A 144 8.26 -8.65 -3.85
CA TYR A 144 9.70 -8.49 -4.02
C TYR A 144 10.09 -7.03 -4.28
N ALA A 145 9.33 -6.33 -5.12
CA ALA A 145 9.55 -4.91 -5.38
C ALA A 145 9.39 -4.07 -4.12
N LYS A 146 8.38 -4.36 -3.28
CA LYS A 146 8.18 -3.67 -1.98
C LYS A 146 9.34 -3.89 -1.03
N THR A 147 9.82 -5.14 -0.91
CA THR A 147 10.99 -5.47 -0.09
C THR A 147 12.21 -4.68 -0.55
N LYS A 148 12.54 -4.74 -1.84
CA LYS A 148 13.74 -4.06 -2.37
C LYS A 148 13.64 -2.55 -2.32
N SER A 149 12.45 -1.99 -2.54
CA SER A 149 12.22 -0.55 -2.43
C SER A 149 12.36 -0.07 -0.98
N GLU A 150 11.89 -0.84 0.00
CA GLU A 150 12.05 -0.50 1.41
C GLU A 150 13.52 -0.61 1.85
N GLN A 151 14.22 -1.70 1.46
CA GLN A 151 15.65 -1.85 1.75
C GLN A 151 16.44 -0.65 1.19
N LEU A 152 16.19 -0.27 -0.06
CA LEU A 152 16.81 0.91 -0.64
C LEU A 152 16.44 2.20 0.10
N ALA A 153 15.20 2.34 0.57
CA ALA A 153 14.80 3.53 1.32
C ALA A 153 15.59 3.67 2.64
N TRP A 154 15.90 2.56 3.32
CA TRP A 154 16.79 2.54 4.48
C TRP A 154 18.22 2.98 4.13
N GLU A 155 18.79 2.45 3.04
CA GLU A 155 20.11 2.87 2.54
C GLU A 155 20.15 4.37 2.21
N LEU A 156 19.07 4.90 1.62
CA LEU A 156 18.95 6.33 1.29
C LEU A 156 18.79 7.20 2.56
N SER A 157 18.06 6.71 3.56
CA SER A 157 17.94 7.37 4.86
C SER A 157 19.31 7.58 5.49
N GLU A 158 20.13 6.56 5.53
CA GLU A 158 21.51 6.62 6.03
C GLU A 158 22.38 7.56 5.17
N LYS A 159 22.37 7.37 3.85
CA LYS A 159 23.16 8.16 2.90
C LYS A 159 22.89 9.65 3.00
N TYR A 160 21.61 10.03 3.10
CA TYR A 160 21.20 11.44 3.14
C TYR A 160 21.06 12.00 4.56
N LYS A 161 21.28 11.19 5.58
CA LYS A 161 21.13 11.52 7.01
C LYS A 161 19.76 12.11 7.34
N VAL A 162 18.72 11.51 6.79
CA VAL A 162 17.31 11.86 7.03
C VAL A 162 16.66 10.73 7.81
N GLY A 163 16.03 11.02 8.94
CA GLY A 163 15.32 10.01 9.72
C GLY A 163 14.24 9.31 8.90
N MET A 164 14.10 7.99 9.03
CA MET A 164 13.04 7.23 8.39
C MET A 164 12.26 6.39 9.39
N ILE A 165 10.95 6.27 9.14
CA ILE A 165 10.03 5.35 9.80
C ILE A 165 9.32 4.59 8.69
N ALA A 166 9.31 3.26 8.73
CA ALA A 166 8.58 2.47 7.74
C ALA A 166 7.25 1.96 8.32
N LEU A 167 6.17 2.25 7.62
CA LEU A 167 4.84 1.73 7.95
C LEU A 167 4.43 0.67 6.92
N LEU A 168 4.01 -0.50 7.41
CA LEU A 168 3.75 -1.69 6.61
C LEU A 168 2.27 -2.08 6.70
N PRO A 169 1.38 -1.38 5.97
CA PRO A 169 -0.04 -1.72 6.00
C PRO A 169 -0.31 -3.09 5.38
N GLY A 170 -1.27 -3.81 5.99
CA GLY A 170 -1.93 -4.97 5.42
C GLY A 170 -2.85 -4.59 4.26
N ALA A 171 -3.82 -5.45 3.94
CA ALA A 171 -4.83 -5.13 2.94
C ALA A 171 -5.73 -4.00 3.45
N ILE A 172 -5.70 -2.86 2.76
CA ILE A 172 -6.45 -1.67 3.15
C ILE A 172 -7.83 -1.68 2.51
N TYR A 173 -8.88 -1.58 3.33
CA TYR A 173 -10.28 -1.47 2.92
C TYR A 173 -10.90 -0.20 3.50
N GLY A 174 -11.91 0.35 2.82
CA GLY A 174 -12.68 1.43 3.39
C GLY A 174 -12.91 2.61 2.46
N ARG A 175 -13.17 3.77 3.05
CA ARG A 175 -13.66 4.97 2.40
C ARG A 175 -12.61 5.71 1.58
N TYR A 176 -13.08 6.60 0.71
CA TYR A 176 -12.27 7.52 -0.11
C TYR A 176 -11.38 6.85 -1.15
N ASP A 177 -11.80 5.67 -1.64
CA ASP A 177 -11.16 4.96 -2.74
C ASP A 177 -11.84 5.25 -4.08
N TYR A 178 -11.61 6.42 -4.62
CA TYR A 178 -12.27 6.89 -5.84
C TYR A 178 -11.81 6.19 -7.12
N ARG A 179 -10.70 5.45 -7.06
CA ARG A 179 -10.17 4.69 -8.20
C ARG A 179 -10.34 3.18 -8.07
N ILE A 180 -11.01 2.76 -7.02
CA ILE A 180 -11.28 1.37 -6.66
C ILE A 180 -10.01 0.52 -6.73
N THR A 181 -9.30 0.47 -5.62
CA THR A 181 -8.11 -0.37 -5.48
C THR A 181 -8.46 -1.87 -5.58
N PRO A 182 -7.49 -2.75 -5.89
CA PRO A 182 -7.72 -4.19 -5.94
C PRO A 182 -8.37 -4.76 -4.66
N SER A 183 -8.02 -4.24 -3.48
CA SER A 183 -8.64 -4.65 -2.22
C SER A 183 -10.14 -4.35 -2.20
N ASN A 184 -10.53 -3.08 -2.38
CA ASN A 184 -11.95 -2.71 -2.41
C ASN A 184 -12.71 -3.35 -3.59
N ARG A 185 -12.05 -3.55 -4.74
CA ARG A 185 -12.63 -4.27 -5.88
C ARG A 185 -13.06 -5.68 -5.47
N MET A 186 -12.23 -6.40 -4.71
CA MET A 186 -12.55 -7.74 -4.24
C MET A 186 -13.85 -7.77 -3.42
N ILE A 187 -14.04 -6.83 -2.50
CA ILE A 187 -15.30 -6.72 -1.73
C ILE A 187 -16.49 -6.39 -2.64
N LEU A 188 -16.31 -5.44 -3.57
CA LEU A 188 -17.36 -5.10 -4.51
C LEU A 188 -17.75 -6.27 -5.42
N ASP A 189 -16.80 -7.09 -5.82
CA ASP A 189 -17.07 -8.27 -6.63
C ASP A 189 -17.79 -9.36 -5.80
N MET A 190 -17.47 -9.53 -4.52
CA MET A 190 -18.24 -10.37 -3.60
C MET A 190 -19.71 -9.91 -3.49
N ILE A 191 -19.94 -8.61 -3.26
CA ILE A 191 -21.29 -8.02 -3.19
C ILE A 191 -22.06 -8.15 -4.51
N LYS A 192 -21.38 -8.19 -5.64
CA LYS A 192 -21.97 -8.42 -6.96
C LYS A 192 -22.19 -9.92 -7.29
N GLY A 193 -21.90 -10.82 -6.36
CA GLY A 193 -21.99 -12.27 -6.58
C GLY A 193 -20.92 -12.85 -7.50
N LYS A 194 -19.87 -12.06 -7.81
CA LYS A 194 -18.75 -12.45 -8.69
C LYS A 194 -17.50 -12.87 -7.93
N GLY A 195 -17.47 -12.65 -6.62
CA GLY A 195 -16.30 -12.91 -5.78
C GLY A 195 -16.10 -14.40 -5.49
N MET A 196 -14.85 -14.83 -5.52
CA MET A 196 -14.42 -16.15 -5.09
C MET A 196 -13.42 -16.04 -3.96
N THR A 197 -13.49 -16.94 -3.00
CA THR A 197 -12.53 -17.01 -1.92
C THR A 197 -11.56 -18.16 -2.10
N ILE A 198 -10.28 -17.92 -1.82
CA ILE A 198 -9.24 -18.96 -1.75
C ILE A 198 -8.91 -19.29 -0.29
N LYS A 199 -8.36 -20.48 -0.06
CA LYS A 199 -7.92 -20.86 1.29
C LYS A 199 -6.62 -20.12 1.65
N ASN A 200 -6.74 -19.04 2.38
CA ASN A 200 -5.64 -18.26 2.95
C ASN A 200 -6.09 -17.48 4.18
N LYS A 201 -5.16 -16.91 4.90
CA LYS A 201 -5.40 -15.97 6.01
C LYS A 201 -4.56 -14.73 5.79
N ILE A 202 -5.18 -13.56 5.79
CA ILE A 202 -4.52 -12.28 5.59
C ILE A 202 -4.97 -11.28 6.64
N SER A 203 -4.14 -10.29 6.92
CA SER A 203 -4.46 -9.20 7.82
C SER A 203 -5.00 -8.01 7.05
N PHE A 204 -6.01 -7.38 7.63
CA PHE A 204 -6.73 -6.22 7.07
C PHE A 204 -6.54 -5.02 7.96
N ILE A 205 -6.76 -3.85 7.39
CA ILE A 205 -6.84 -2.60 8.13
C ILE A 205 -7.86 -1.67 7.49
N ASP A 206 -8.64 -0.96 8.30
CA ASP A 206 -9.51 0.12 7.81
C ASP A 206 -8.64 1.28 7.29
N SER A 207 -9.05 1.87 6.19
CA SER A 207 -8.33 2.98 5.54
C SER A 207 -8.20 4.21 6.44
N ARG A 208 -9.16 4.42 7.35
CA ARG A 208 -9.14 5.52 8.34
C ARG A 208 -8.08 5.26 9.40
N ASP A 209 -8.00 4.04 9.91
CA ASP A 209 -6.99 3.64 10.89
C ASP A 209 -5.59 3.68 10.28
N ALA A 210 -5.45 3.17 9.05
CA ALA A 210 -4.19 3.29 8.32
C ALA A 210 -3.76 4.75 8.14
N GLY A 211 -4.69 5.64 7.78
CA GLY A 211 -4.45 7.08 7.67
C GLY A 211 -4.07 7.71 9.00
N ALA A 212 -4.81 7.38 10.07
CA ALA A 212 -4.57 7.89 11.42
C ALA A 212 -3.19 7.45 11.96
N LEU A 213 -2.78 6.19 11.72
CA LEU A 213 -1.48 5.68 12.12
C LEU A 213 -0.33 6.35 11.35
N HIS A 214 -0.52 6.69 10.07
CA HIS A 214 0.46 7.50 9.33
C HIS A 214 0.58 8.93 9.91
N ALA A 215 -0.54 9.54 10.25
CA ALA A 215 -0.53 10.85 10.91
C ALA A 215 0.07 10.79 12.32
N LEU A 216 -0.17 9.70 13.06
CA LEU A 216 0.42 9.49 14.39
C LEU A 216 1.94 9.29 14.32
N ALA A 217 2.44 8.62 13.28
CA ALA A 217 3.87 8.37 13.09
C ALA A 217 4.68 9.67 12.91
N VAL A 218 4.04 10.76 12.50
CA VAL A 218 4.68 12.09 12.43
C VAL A 218 5.23 12.51 13.79
N GLU A 219 4.52 12.21 14.88
CA GLU A 219 4.89 12.61 16.24
C GLU A 219 5.48 11.46 17.05
N LYS A 220 4.86 10.29 16.99
CA LYS A 220 5.12 9.17 17.91
C LYS A 220 6.02 8.10 17.33
N GLY A 221 6.17 8.05 15.99
CA GLY A 221 7.03 7.05 15.36
C GLY A 221 8.50 7.25 15.73
N LYS A 222 9.19 6.17 16.07
CA LYS A 222 10.62 6.17 16.34
C LYS A 222 11.41 6.02 15.04
N ILE A 223 12.35 6.91 14.82
CA ILE A 223 13.25 6.84 13.66
C ILE A 223 14.05 5.53 13.74
N GLY A 224 14.21 4.86 12.60
CA GLY A 224 14.87 3.57 12.51
C GLY A 224 13.95 2.36 12.67
N GLU A 225 12.67 2.57 13.01
CA GLU A 225 11.74 1.48 13.29
C GLU A 225 10.78 1.20 12.11
N ARG A 226 10.38 -0.06 12.02
CA ARG A 226 9.31 -0.55 11.16
C ARG A 226 8.07 -0.80 12.02
N TYR A 227 6.88 -0.58 11.49
CA TYR A 227 5.62 -0.84 12.18
C TYR A 227 4.64 -1.53 11.23
N ILE A 228 4.15 -2.69 11.63
CA ILE A 228 3.08 -3.38 10.94
C ILE A 228 1.76 -2.68 11.26
N LEU A 229 1.05 -2.26 10.21
CA LEU A 229 -0.28 -1.69 10.34
C LEU A 229 -1.30 -2.74 9.90
N ALA A 230 -1.70 -3.60 10.81
CA ALA A 230 -2.63 -4.68 10.55
C ALA A 230 -3.58 -4.85 11.73
N GLY A 231 -4.84 -5.04 11.42
CA GLY A 231 -5.82 -5.51 12.38
C GLY A 231 -5.82 -7.04 12.47
N GLU A 232 -6.92 -7.61 12.92
CA GLU A 232 -7.06 -9.06 13.06
C GLU A 232 -6.89 -9.77 11.70
N ALA A 233 -6.13 -10.86 11.71
CA ALA A 233 -5.97 -11.70 10.54
C ALA A 233 -7.19 -12.61 10.35
N MET A 234 -7.77 -12.60 9.17
CA MET A 234 -9.00 -13.31 8.84
C MET A 234 -8.80 -14.21 7.63
N THR A 235 -9.50 -15.34 7.59
CA THR A 235 -9.52 -16.15 6.38
C THR A 235 -10.41 -15.50 5.32
N MET A 236 -10.09 -15.73 4.04
CA MET A 236 -10.96 -15.23 2.95
C MET A 236 -12.38 -15.83 3.02
N LYS A 237 -12.51 -17.04 3.58
CA LYS A 237 -13.82 -17.63 3.84
C LYS A 237 -14.60 -16.80 4.87
N ALA A 238 -13.99 -16.49 6.02
CA ALA A 238 -14.63 -15.68 7.06
C ALA A 238 -14.97 -14.27 6.55
N LEU A 239 -14.10 -13.65 5.72
CA LEU A 239 -14.41 -12.39 5.07
C LEU A 239 -15.64 -12.51 4.15
N GLY A 240 -15.73 -13.58 3.35
CA GLY A 240 -16.89 -13.83 2.49
C GLY A 240 -18.17 -14.04 3.29
N GLU A 241 -18.11 -14.78 4.42
CA GLU A 241 -19.23 -14.98 5.33
C GLU A 241 -19.69 -13.64 5.95
N LEU A 242 -18.77 -12.80 6.37
CA LEU A 242 -19.06 -11.45 6.88
C LEU A 242 -19.70 -10.56 5.81
N VAL A 243 -19.19 -10.59 4.58
CA VAL A 243 -19.79 -9.84 3.46
C VAL A 243 -21.19 -10.35 3.16
N GLN A 244 -21.41 -11.65 3.19
CA GLN A 244 -22.75 -12.25 3.02
C GLN A 244 -23.71 -11.85 4.15
N GLU A 245 -23.28 -11.88 5.40
CA GLU A 245 -24.08 -11.44 6.55
C GLU A 245 -24.52 -9.98 6.42
N LEU A 246 -23.58 -9.11 6.09
CA LEU A 246 -23.84 -7.65 6.00
C LEU A 246 -24.60 -7.21 4.74
N SER A 247 -24.42 -7.92 3.62
CA SER A 247 -25.03 -7.54 2.34
C SER A 247 -26.28 -8.34 1.96
N GLY A 248 -26.50 -9.48 2.59
CA GLY A 248 -27.53 -10.46 2.18
C GLY A 248 -27.20 -11.21 0.88
N ILE A 249 -26.06 -10.94 0.25
CA ILE A 249 -25.65 -11.54 -1.04
C ILE A 249 -24.80 -12.79 -0.77
N LYS A 250 -25.21 -13.92 -1.34
CA LYS A 250 -24.46 -15.17 -1.20
C LYS A 250 -23.07 -15.07 -1.85
N VAL A 251 -22.02 -15.26 -1.06
CA VAL A 251 -20.64 -15.31 -1.53
C VAL A 251 -20.22 -16.75 -1.79
N SER A 252 -19.76 -17.03 -3.01
CA SER A 252 -19.31 -18.38 -3.38
C SER A 252 -17.98 -18.71 -2.73
N HIS A 253 -17.90 -19.87 -2.09
CA HIS A 253 -16.67 -20.44 -1.56
C HIS A 253 -16.26 -21.61 -2.43
N MET A 254 -15.12 -21.50 -3.09
CA MET A 254 -14.53 -22.60 -3.83
C MET A 254 -13.26 -23.07 -3.10
N PRO A 255 -13.37 -24.08 -2.24
CA PRO A 255 -12.23 -24.63 -1.52
C PRO A 255 -11.41 -25.54 -2.45
N LEU A 256 -10.87 -24.96 -3.53
CA LEU A 256 -10.02 -25.67 -4.46
C LEU A 256 -8.66 -25.92 -3.83
N GLY A 257 -8.07 -27.08 -4.09
CA GLY A 257 -6.69 -27.36 -3.74
C GLY A 257 -5.72 -26.39 -4.46
N ARG A 258 -4.50 -26.25 -3.92
CA ARG A 258 -3.49 -25.33 -4.45
C ARG A 258 -3.24 -25.50 -5.95
N SER A 259 -3.15 -26.75 -6.43
CA SER A 259 -2.91 -27.05 -7.84
C SER A 259 -4.05 -26.56 -8.74
N MET A 260 -5.31 -26.75 -8.30
CA MET A 260 -6.48 -26.28 -9.02
C MET A 260 -6.55 -24.75 -9.04
N ASN A 261 -6.25 -24.09 -7.92
CA ASN A 261 -6.19 -22.62 -7.86
C ASN A 261 -5.11 -22.08 -8.81
N ILE A 262 -3.95 -22.74 -8.94
CA ILE A 262 -2.89 -22.36 -9.88
C ILE A 262 -3.39 -22.53 -11.33
N MET A 263 -4.08 -23.62 -11.65
CA MET A 263 -4.64 -23.85 -12.98
C MET A 263 -5.66 -22.77 -13.33
N MET A 264 -6.59 -22.47 -12.44
CA MET A 264 -7.58 -21.40 -12.63
C MET A 264 -6.91 -20.03 -12.80
N ALA A 265 -5.91 -19.70 -11.98
CA ALA A 265 -5.19 -18.44 -12.10
C ALA A 265 -4.49 -18.32 -13.47
N ARG A 266 -3.90 -19.41 -14.02
CA ARG A 266 -3.32 -19.43 -15.37
C ARG A 266 -4.38 -19.15 -16.45
N ILE A 267 -5.55 -19.77 -16.34
CA ILE A 267 -6.66 -19.52 -17.27
C ILE A 267 -7.07 -18.05 -17.20
N MET A 268 -7.26 -17.51 -15.99
CA MET A 268 -7.64 -16.11 -15.79
C MET A 268 -6.57 -15.13 -16.31
N GLU A 269 -5.28 -15.42 -16.08
CA GLU A 269 -4.18 -14.62 -16.64
C GLU A 269 -4.15 -14.67 -18.19
N THR A 270 -4.52 -15.82 -18.78
CA THR A 270 -4.61 -15.95 -20.24
C THR A 270 -5.77 -15.13 -20.81
N ILE A 271 -6.95 -15.20 -20.16
CA ILE A 271 -8.11 -14.37 -20.52
C ILE A 271 -7.76 -12.89 -20.36
N ALA A 272 -7.13 -12.52 -19.26
CA ALA A 272 -6.71 -11.15 -18.97
C ALA A 272 -5.75 -10.56 -20.03
N LYS A 273 -4.87 -11.38 -20.61
CA LYS A 273 -4.02 -10.97 -21.74
C LYS A 273 -4.83 -10.64 -22.99
N LEU A 274 -5.94 -11.35 -23.23
CA LEU A 274 -6.84 -11.13 -24.36
C LEU A 274 -7.76 -9.92 -24.13
N THR A 275 -8.35 -9.82 -22.94
CA THR A 275 -9.31 -8.76 -22.60
C THR A 275 -8.64 -7.45 -22.16
N LYS A 276 -7.34 -7.48 -21.84
CA LYS A 276 -6.57 -6.38 -21.22
C LYS A 276 -7.10 -5.92 -19.85
N GLU A 277 -7.96 -6.71 -19.22
CA GLU A 277 -8.45 -6.48 -17.88
C GLU A 277 -7.57 -7.18 -16.85
N GLU A 278 -7.44 -6.61 -15.64
CA GLU A 278 -6.66 -7.22 -14.57
C GLU A 278 -7.36 -8.49 -14.06
N PRO A 279 -6.67 -9.65 -14.02
CA PRO A 279 -7.29 -10.88 -13.54
C PRO A 279 -7.60 -10.78 -12.05
N PRO A 280 -8.73 -11.33 -11.59
CA PRO A 280 -9.11 -11.30 -10.17
C PRO A 280 -8.12 -12.04 -9.26
N ILE A 281 -7.37 -12.98 -9.83
CA ILE A 281 -6.31 -13.73 -9.14
C ILE A 281 -5.16 -14.05 -10.09
N THR A 282 -3.93 -13.98 -9.61
CA THR A 282 -2.72 -14.33 -10.37
C THR A 282 -2.05 -15.58 -9.84
N VAL A 283 -1.29 -16.27 -10.69
CA VAL A 283 -0.46 -17.42 -10.28
C VAL A 283 0.51 -17.03 -9.17
N GLY A 284 1.06 -15.82 -9.22
CA GLY A 284 1.93 -15.29 -8.18
C GLY A 284 1.24 -15.21 -6.82
N ILE A 285 0.04 -14.61 -6.78
CA ILE A 285 -0.77 -14.51 -5.56
C ILE A 285 -1.13 -15.90 -5.02
N VAL A 286 -1.58 -16.81 -5.88
CA VAL A 286 -1.93 -18.18 -5.44
C VAL A 286 -0.71 -18.90 -4.85
N ARG A 287 0.46 -18.79 -5.48
CA ARG A 287 1.69 -19.43 -4.98
C ARG A 287 2.14 -18.88 -3.64
N GLU A 288 1.95 -17.58 -3.40
CA GLU A 288 2.36 -16.94 -2.15
C GLU A 288 1.33 -17.16 -1.04
N TYR A 289 0.05 -16.96 -1.32
CA TYR A 289 -0.96 -16.91 -0.28
C TYR A 289 -1.85 -18.14 -0.18
N SER A 290 -2.01 -18.95 -1.24
CA SER A 290 -2.78 -20.20 -1.14
C SER A 290 -2.09 -21.17 -0.18
N HIS A 291 -2.79 -21.55 0.88
CA HIS A 291 -2.27 -22.35 2.00
C HIS A 291 -1.08 -21.70 2.74
N ARG A 292 -1.04 -20.37 2.77
CA ARG A 292 -0.12 -19.60 3.58
C ARG A 292 -0.87 -18.67 4.51
N TYR A 293 -0.19 -18.33 5.58
CA TYR A 293 -0.71 -17.49 6.65
C TYR A 293 0.11 -16.21 6.70
N ALA A 294 -0.55 -15.07 6.47
CA ALA A 294 -0.01 -13.74 6.63
C ALA A 294 -0.66 -13.14 7.88
N GLN A 295 -0.19 -13.55 9.03
CA GLN A 295 -0.61 -13.07 10.35
C GLN A 295 0.58 -12.41 11.04
N TYR A 296 0.31 -11.25 11.62
CA TYR A 296 1.29 -10.35 12.18
C TYR A 296 0.95 -10.00 13.62
#